data_630d3b171b5544e7bd54805de6539134
#
_entry.id   630d3b171b5544e7bd54805de6539134
#
_cell.length_a   1.000
_cell.length_b   1.000
_cell.length_c   1.000
_cell.angle_alpha   90.00
_cell.angle_beta   90.00
_cell.angle_gamma   90.00
#
_symmetry.space_group_name_H-M   'P 1'
#
loop_
_entity.id
_entity.type
_entity.pdbx_description
1 polymer ?
#
loop_
_entity_poly.entity_id
_entity_poly.type
_entity_poly.pdbx_seq_one_letter_code
_entity_poly.pdbx_strand_id
1 'polypeptide(L)'
;ASAALPGLFPPVEIDGRYYVDGALKKTLHASVALKEGADLVLCINPLVPFDSELAVKRGAGRHKKLVEGGLPVVLAQTFRSIIHSRMQVGMAKYRIEYKNADVVLFEPNSDDPEMFFTNMFSYASRRRLCEHAYQKTRTELYRRRHELAPILARHGMRIRLDLLKEKRSLVHHDIDGHAEKEDTLLAVGHRLGDSLGALERWLKTRQTSRKAA
;
A
#
# COMPACT_ATOMS: atom_id res chain seq x y z
N ALA A 1 -3.93 13.81 -12.38
CA ALA A 1 -2.76 14.62 -11.97
C ALA A 1 -2.23 14.22 -10.60
N SER A 2 -3.11 14.05 -9.59
CA SER A 2 -2.70 13.76 -8.20
C SER A 2 -1.90 12.45 -8.01
N ALA A 3 -2.03 11.51 -8.92
CA ALA A 3 -1.28 10.24 -8.91
C ALA A 3 -0.20 10.17 -10.01
N ALA A 4 0.11 11.29 -10.66
CA ALA A 4 1.15 11.36 -11.69
C ALA A 4 2.55 11.48 -11.04
N LEU A 5 3.02 10.39 -10.42
CA LEU A 5 4.32 10.36 -9.75
C LEU A 5 5.44 10.53 -10.78
N PRO A 6 6.31 11.55 -10.63
CA PRO A 6 7.41 11.80 -11.56
C PRO A 6 8.34 10.58 -11.70
N GLY A 7 8.70 10.27 -12.94
CA GLY A 7 9.49 9.08 -13.27
C GLY A 7 8.71 7.78 -13.46
N LEU A 8 7.44 7.72 -13.01
CA LEU A 8 6.53 6.58 -13.25
C LEU A 8 5.42 6.93 -14.23
N PHE A 9 4.90 8.16 -14.16
CA PHE A 9 3.84 8.64 -15.04
C PHE A 9 4.20 9.99 -15.65
N PRO A 10 3.73 10.27 -16.88
CA PRO A 10 3.90 11.59 -17.47
C PRO A 10 3.10 12.65 -16.69
N PRO A 11 3.55 13.92 -16.70
CA PRO A 11 2.76 15.02 -16.20
C PRO A 11 1.39 15.11 -16.90
N VAL A 12 0.37 15.51 -16.17
CA VAL A 12 -0.98 15.70 -16.72
C VAL A 12 -1.19 17.16 -17.06
N GLU A 13 -1.55 17.47 -18.30
CA GLU A 13 -1.89 18.82 -18.73
C GLU A 13 -3.34 19.14 -18.39
N ILE A 14 -3.55 20.27 -17.72
CA ILE A 14 -4.87 20.84 -17.40
C ILE A 14 -4.78 22.37 -17.65
N ASP A 15 -5.61 22.88 -18.55
CA ASP A 15 -5.67 24.31 -18.89
C ASP A 15 -4.30 24.92 -19.26
N GLY A 16 -3.52 24.21 -20.07
CA GLY A 16 -2.18 24.62 -20.53
C GLY A 16 -1.08 24.58 -19.46
N ARG A 17 -1.36 23.96 -18.28
CA ARG A 17 -0.37 23.76 -17.20
C ARG A 17 -0.13 22.28 -16.95
N TYR A 18 1.11 21.94 -16.63
CA TYR A 18 1.51 20.57 -16.31
C TYR A 18 1.49 20.31 -14.80
N TYR A 19 0.83 19.24 -14.42
CA TYR A 19 0.66 18.83 -13.03
C TYR A 19 1.29 17.46 -12.80
N VAL A 20 1.91 17.31 -11.63
CA VAL A 20 2.48 16.04 -11.14
C VAL A 20 1.96 15.76 -9.72
N ASP A 21 2.24 14.56 -9.22
CA ASP A 21 1.89 14.18 -7.84
C ASP A 21 2.49 15.15 -6.83
N GLY A 22 1.65 15.68 -5.97
CA GLY A 22 2.03 16.62 -4.90
C GLY A 22 2.78 16.00 -3.74
N ALA A 23 2.89 14.66 -3.65
CA ALA A 23 3.54 13.97 -2.54
C ALA A 23 5.00 14.36 -2.34
N LEU A 24 5.70 14.75 -3.42
CA LEU A 24 7.08 15.24 -3.36
C LEU A 24 7.19 16.62 -2.69
N LYS A 25 6.15 17.43 -2.73
CA LYS A 25 6.13 18.77 -2.14
C LYS A 25 5.53 18.77 -0.73
N LYS A 26 4.40 18.11 -0.55
CA LYS A 26 3.73 18.01 0.73
C LYS A 26 2.94 16.69 0.81
N THR A 27 3.27 15.87 1.77
CA THR A 27 2.59 14.61 2.05
C THR A 27 1.64 14.79 3.22
N LEU A 28 0.49 14.09 3.19
CA LEU A 28 -0.55 14.15 4.23
C LEU A 28 -0.96 15.61 4.55
N HIS A 29 -1.85 16.17 3.74
CA HIS A 29 -2.35 17.54 3.89
C HIS A 29 -3.32 17.69 5.09
N ALA A 30 -2.99 17.12 6.27
CA ALA A 30 -3.79 17.26 7.48
C ALA A 30 -4.06 18.71 7.86
N SER A 31 -3.14 19.63 7.47
CA SER A 31 -3.34 21.06 7.69
C SER A 31 -4.59 21.65 7.03
N VAL A 32 -5.17 21.02 6.01
CA VAL A 32 -6.43 21.49 5.42
C VAL A 32 -7.56 21.23 6.41
N ALA A 33 -7.72 20.00 6.89
CA ALA A 33 -8.72 19.65 7.89
C ALA A 33 -8.54 20.46 9.20
N LEU A 34 -7.30 20.61 9.65
CA LEU A 34 -6.98 21.37 10.87
C LEU A 34 -7.35 22.87 10.73
N LYS A 35 -7.14 23.47 9.57
CA LYS A 35 -7.55 24.86 9.30
C LYS A 35 -9.06 25.04 9.25
N GLU A 36 -9.78 24.03 8.82
CA GLU A 36 -11.25 23.98 8.81
C GLU A 36 -11.83 23.66 10.21
N GLY A 37 -10.98 23.56 11.24
CA GLY A 37 -11.41 23.38 12.62
C GLY A 37 -11.60 21.93 13.07
N ALA A 38 -10.99 20.96 12.39
CA ALA A 38 -11.03 19.57 12.84
C ALA A 38 -10.22 19.38 14.14
N ASP A 39 -10.88 18.87 15.18
CA ASP A 39 -10.27 18.57 16.48
C ASP A 39 -9.52 17.22 16.48
N LEU A 40 -9.88 16.31 15.58
CA LEU A 40 -9.21 15.04 15.37
C LEU A 40 -8.99 14.76 13.88
N VAL A 41 -7.76 14.42 13.52
CA VAL A 41 -7.41 14.00 12.16
C VAL A 41 -6.73 12.64 12.21
N LEU A 42 -7.36 11.63 11.59
CA LEU A 42 -6.76 10.31 11.41
C LEU A 42 -6.04 10.28 10.06
N CYS A 43 -4.72 10.21 10.09
CA CYS A 43 -3.87 10.17 8.92
C CYS A 43 -3.48 8.72 8.60
N ILE A 44 -3.59 8.34 7.33
CA ILE A 44 -3.18 7.02 6.85
C ILE A 44 -2.08 7.21 5.81
N ASN A 45 -0.89 6.67 6.07
CA ASN A 45 0.24 6.67 5.15
C ASN A 45 0.60 5.23 4.75
N PRO A 46 0.27 4.77 3.54
CA PRO A 46 0.63 3.42 3.10
C PRO A 46 2.08 3.33 2.59
N LEU A 47 2.78 4.45 2.42
CA LEU A 47 4.09 4.54 1.76
C LEU A 47 5.21 4.74 2.79
N VAL A 48 5.70 3.64 3.36
CA VAL A 48 6.83 3.64 4.30
C VAL A 48 8.07 3.05 3.63
N PRO A 49 9.26 3.60 3.84
CA PRO A 49 10.50 3.00 3.37
C PRO A 49 10.74 1.66 4.08
N PHE A 50 11.34 0.70 3.37
CA PHE A 50 11.67 -0.58 3.95
C PHE A 50 12.99 -0.53 4.73
N ASP A 51 12.97 -1.01 5.96
CA ASP A 51 14.14 -1.15 6.82
C ASP A 51 14.57 -2.62 6.88
N SER A 52 15.61 -2.95 6.11
CA SER A 52 16.12 -4.31 6.03
C SER A 52 16.82 -4.77 7.31
N GLU A 53 17.44 -3.86 8.08
CA GLU A 53 18.10 -4.22 9.34
C GLU A 53 17.08 -4.57 10.40
N LEU A 54 16.02 -3.76 10.50
CA LEU A 54 14.93 -4.02 11.42
C LEU A 54 14.22 -5.33 11.09
N ALA A 55 13.99 -5.60 9.80
CA ALA A 55 13.39 -6.84 9.33
C ALA A 55 14.22 -8.07 9.74
N VAL A 56 15.54 -8.02 9.56
CA VAL A 56 16.46 -9.09 9.98
C VAL A 56 16.44 -9.27 11.51
N LYS A 57 16.49 -8.18 12.27
CA LYS A 57 16.44 -8.23 13.76
C LYS A 57 15.14 -8.86 14.26
N ARG A 58 14.05 -8.77 13.51
CA ARG A 58 12.74 -9.36 13.83
C ARG A 58 12.52 -10.75 13.23
N GLY A 59 13.58 -11.39 12.70
CA GLY A 59 13.55 -12.76 12.21
C GLY A 59 13.15 -12.90 10.74
N ALA A 60 12.98 -11.82 10.01
CA ALA A 60 12.87 -11.89 8.56
C ALA A 60 14.25 -12.23 7.96
N GLY A 61 14.29 -13.13 6.96
CA GLY A 61 15.53 -13.43 6.24
C GLY A 61 16.08 -12.16 5.54
N ARG A 62 17.37 -12.16 5.18
CA ARG A 62 17.97 -11.08 4.40
C ARG A 62 17.26 -10.92 3.07
N HIS A 63 16.61 -9.79 2.88
CA HIS A 63 15.93 -9.48 1.62
C HIS A 63 16.92 -8.94 0.59
N LYS A 64 17.51 -9.85 -0.19
CA LYS A 64 18.38 -9.50 -1.32
C LYS A 64 17.68 -8.66 -2.39
N LYS A 65 16.34 -8.69 -2.41
CA LYS A 65 15.50 -7.99 -3.40
C LYS A 65 15.74 -6.47 -3.49
N LEU A 66 16.26 -5.81 -2.45
CA LEU A 66 16.62 -4.39 -2.54
C LEU A 66 17.79 -4.17 -3.49
N VAL A 67 18.78 -5.07 -3.49
CA VAL A 67 19.96 -4.99 -4.36
C VAL A 67 19.66 -5.62 -5.73
N GLU A 68 19.02 -6.79 -5.74
CA GLU A 68 18.73 -7.57 -6.95
C GLU A 68 17.57 -6.99 -7.77
N GLY A 69 16.71 -6.16 -7.16
CA GLY A 69 15.55 -5.56 -7.82
C GLY A 69 15.87 -4.42 -8.80
N GLY A 70 17.13 -4.04 -8.89
CA GLY A 70 17.61 -3.02 -9.82
C GLY A 70 17.06 -1.62 -9.59
N LEU A 71 17.22 -0.78 -10.61
CA LEU A 71 16.85 0.65 -10.55
C LEU A 71 15.38 0.92 -10.10
N PRO A 72 14.36 0.18 -10.55
CA PRO A 72 12.99 0.44 -10.12
C PRO A 72 12.77 0.31 -8.60
N VAL A 73 13.40 -0.69 -7.98
CA VAL A 73 13.28 -0.92 -6.53
C VAL A 73 14.03 0.16 -5.75
N VAL A 74 15.22 0.56 -6.23
CA VAL A 74 16.00 1.65 -5.62
C VAL A 74 15.24 2.96 -5.70
N LEU A 75 14.67 3.30 -6.86
CA LEU A 75 13.85 4.51 -7.02
C LEU A 75 12.62 4.48 -6.12
N ALA A 76 11.90 3.35 -6.05
CA ALA A 76 10.75 3.20 -5.16
C ALA A 76 11.13 3.43 -3.69
N GLN A 77 12.27 2.89 -3.24
CA GLN A 77 12.79 3.12 -1.89
C GLN A 77 13.17 4.60 -1.68
N THR A 78 13.85 5.22 -2.64
CA THR A 78 14.24 6.62 -2.58
C THR A 78 13.02 7.53 -2.46
N PHE A 79 12.00 7.33 -3.30
CA PHE A 79 10.76 8.11 -3.23
C PHE A 79 10.05 7.94 -1.88
N ARG A 80 9.93 6.71 -1.39
CA ARG A 80 9.33 6.44 -0.08
C ARG A 80 10.10 7.14 1.05
N SER A 81 11.44 7.12 1.00
CA SER A 81 12.29 7.78 1.99
C SER A 81 12.11 9.31 1.97
N ILE A 82 12.06 9.92 0.79
CA ILE A 82 11.83 11.37 0.63
C ILE A 82 10.43 11.73 1.17
N ILE A 83 9.39 11.02 0.74
CA ILE A 83 8.00 11.24 1.15
C ILE A 83 7.87 11.10 2.67
N HIS A 84 8.42 10.02 3.24
CA HIS A 84 8.38 9.76 4.68
C HIS A 84 9.09 10.83 5.49
N SER A 85 10.29 11.24 5.09
CA SER A 85 11.05 12.31 5.74
C SER A 85 10.27 13.63 5.78
N ARG A 86 9.67 14.02 4.65
CA ARG A 86 8.85 15.24 4.57
C ARG A 86 7.58 15.15 5.40
N MET A 87 6.97 13.97 5.45
CA MET A 87 5.81 13.71 6.30
C MET A 87 6.16 13.87 7.77
N GLN A 88 7.28 13.32 8.24
CA GLN A 88 7.71 13.45 9.63
C GLN A 88 7.89 14.92 10.04
N VAL A 89 8.51 15.74 9.18
CA VAL A 89 8.63 17.18 9.39
C VAL A 89 7.25 17.84 9.48
N GLY A 90 6.33 17.48 8.59
CA GLY A 90 4.96 17.98 8.61
C GLY A 90 4.21 17.61 9.89
N MET A 91 4.32 16.36 10.34
CA MET A 91 3.69 15.88 11.57
C MET A 91 4.25 16.59 12.82
N ALA A 92 5.57 16.81 12.88
CA ALA A 92 6.18 17.58 13.96
C ALA A 92 5.66 19.03 14.01
N LYS A 93 5.50 19.65 12.83
CA LYS A 93 4.95 21.01 12.71
C LYS A 93 3.49 21.07 13.18
N TYR A 94 2.65 20.09 12.83
CA TYR A 94 1.24 20.06 13.29
C TYR A 94 1.12 20.00 14.80
N ARG A 95 1.96 19.24 15.49
CA ARG A 95 1.98 19.18 16.98
C ARG A 95 2.28 20.52 17.63
N ILE A 96 3.04 21.39 16.96
CA ILE A 96 3.40 22.72 17.47
C ILE A 96 2.30 23.74 17.16
N GLU A 97 1.81 23.74 15.93
CA GLU A 97 0.85 24.75 15.44
C GLU A 97 -0.58 24.50 15.91
N TYR A 98 -1.00 23.24 16.08
CA TYR A 98 -2.37 22.83 16.38
C TYR A 98 -2.43 22.07 17.71
N LYS A 99 -2.10 22.77 18.81
CA LYS A 99 -2.01 22.17 20.15
C LYS A 99 -3.34 21.63 20.69
N ASN A 100 -4.46 22.14 20.18
CA ASN A 100 -5.80 21.75 20.61
C ASN A 100 -6.42 20.65 19.73
N ALA A 101 -5.71 20.18 18.71
CA ALA A 101 -6.18 19.13 17.86
C ALA A 101 -5.28 17.88 17.96
N ASP A 102 -5.92 16.72 17.89
CA ASP A 102 -5.23 15.44 17.88
C ASP A 102 -4.98 14.99 16.43
N VAL A 103 -3.72 14.69 16.10
CA VAL A 103 -3.34 14.13 14.80
C VAL A 103 -2.73 12.76 15.02
N VAL A 104 -3.44 11.72 14.60
CA VAL A 104 -3.03 10.32 14.75
C VAL A 104 -2.60 9.76 13.41
N LEU A 105 -1.39 9.22 13.35
CA LEU A 105 -0.83 8.61 12.15
C LEU A 105 -0.90 7.08 12.23
N PHE A 106 -1.41 6.47 11.18
CA PHE A 106 -1.38 5.04 10.93
C PHE A 106 -0.52 4.76 9.69
N GLU A 107 0.46 3.88 9.84
CA GLU A 107 1.35 3.48 8.76
C GLU A 107 1.80 2.03 8.96
N PRO A 108 2.14 1.31 7.87
CA PRO A 108 2.71 -0.03 7.98
C PRO A 108 4.05 0.00 8.70
N ASN A 109 4.43 -1.13 9.28
CA ASN A 109 5.77 -1.26 9.83
C ASN A 109 6.82 -1.21 8.69
N SER A 110 7.94 -0.53 8.93
CA SER A 110 9.04 -0.44 7.96
C SER A 110 9.74 -1.78 7.68
N ASP A 111 9.53 -2.77 8.52
CA ASP A 111 10.05 -4.13 8.39
C ASP A 111 9.08 -5.11 7.72
N ASP A 112 7.98 -4.61 7.13
CA ASP A 112 6.99 -5.46 6.46
C ASP A 112 7.31 -5.65 4.97
N PRO A 113 7.92 -6.80 4.58
CA PRO A 113 8.33 -7.03 3.20
C PRO A 113 7.13 -7.21 2.27
N GLU A 114 5.98 -7.66 2.78
CA GLU A 114 4.78 -7.85 1.97
C GLU A 114 4.23 -6.50 1.51
N MET A 115 4.19 -5.51 2.40
CA MET A 115 3.78 -4.14 2.06
C MET A 115 4.75 -3.44 1.12
N PHE A 116 6.05 -3.76 1.20
CA PHE A 116 7.06 -3.09 0.37
C PHE A 116 7.23 -3.75 -1.01
N PHE A 117 7.40 -5.09 -1.06
CA PHE A 117 7.77 -5.82 -2.27
C PHE A 117 6.57 -6.28 -3.10
N THR A 118 5.34 -6.13 -2.61
CA THR A 118 4.16 -6.44 -3.43
C THR A 118 4.04 -5.46 -4.59
N ASN A 119 3.85 -6.00 -5.79
CA ASN A 119 3.66 -5.19 -6.98
C ASN A 119 2.33 -4.41 -6.87
N MET A 120 2.42 -3.11 -6.63
CA MET A 120 1.25 -2.21 -6.50
C MET A 120 0.44 -2.09 -7.80
N PHE A 121 1.03 -2.42 -8.95
CA PHE A 121 0.35 -2.41 -10.25
C PHE A 121 -0.32 -3.75 -10.57
N SER A 122 -0.11 -4.80 -9.75
CA SER A 122 -0.75 -6.09 -9.92
C SER A 122 -2.13 -6.12 -9.27
N TYR A 123 -3.16 -6.18 -10.11
CA TYR A 123 -4.53 -6.33 -9.64
C TYR A 123 -4.76 -7.66 -8.90
N ALA A 124 -4.07 -8.72 -9.27
CA ALA A 124 -4.20 -10.05 -8.67
C ALA A 124 -3.78 -10.09 -7.18
N SER A 125 -2.83 -9.25 -6.77
CA SER A 125 -2.31 -9.24 -5.38
C SER A 125 -3.14 -8.38 -4.42
N ARG A 126 -4.08 -7.59 -4.91
CA ARG A 126 -4.78 -6.58 -4.10
C ARG A 126 -5.54 -7.15 -2.91
N ARG A 127 -6.23 -8.28 -3.08
CA ARG A 127 -7.01 -8.91 -2.00
C ARG A 127 -6.10 -9.38 -0.88
N ARG A 128 -5.03 -10.08 -1.23
CA ARG A 128 -4.04 -10.53 -0.27
C ARG A 128 -3.41 -9.35 0.48
N LEU A 129 -3.08 -8.28 -0.24
CA LEU A 129 -2.50 -7.08 0.36
C LEU A 129 -3.50 -6.36 1.27
N CYS A 130 -4.77 -6.26 0.89
CA CYS A 130 -5.82 -5.70 1.73
C CYS A 130 -6.03 -6.52 3.01
N GLU A 131 -6.09 -7.85 2.90
CA GLU A 131 -6.20 -8.74 4.06
C GLU A 131 -5.00 -8.59 4.98
N HIS A 132 -3.79 -8.61 4.42
CA HIS A 132 -2.56 -8.41 5.18
C HIS A 132 -2.56 -7.06 5.93
N ALA A 133 -2.87 -5.96 5.24
CA ALA A 133 -2.97 -4.64 5.83
C ALA A 133 -4.05 -4.57 6.92
N TYR A 134 -5.20 -5.21 6.71
CA TYR A 134 -6.28 -5.29 7.69
C TYR A 134 -5.83 -6.00 8.97
N GLN A 135 -5.18 -7.16 8.87
CA GLN A 135 -4.70 -7.91 10.03
C GLN A 135 -3.58 -7.16 10.77
N LYS A 136 -2.66 -6.52 10.04
CA LYS A 136 -1.62 -5.67 10.61
C LYS A 136 -2.20 -4.47 11.33
N THR A 137 -3.17 -3.78 10.74
CA THR A 137 -3.86 -2.64 11.37
C THR A 137 -4.58 -3.05 12.65
N ARG A 138 -5.26 -4.20 12.68
CA ARG A 138 -5.91 -4.73 13.90
C ARG A 138 -4.88 -4.98 15.00
N THR A 139 -3.76 -5.61 14.66
CA THR A 139 -2.66 -5.87 15.60
C THR A 139 -2.08 -4.56 16.13
N GLU A 140 -1.88 -3.57 15.26
CA GLU A 140 -1.36 -2.25 15.62
C GLU A 140 -2.32 -1.50 16.55
N LEU A 141 -3.61 -1.47 16.25
CA LEU A 141 -4.65 -0.88 17.10
C LEU A 141 -4.67 -1.54 18.49
N TYR A 142 -4.55 -2.86 18.55
CA TYR A 142 -4.48 -3.57 19.82
C TYR A 142 -3.19 -3.23 20.60
N ARG A 143 -2.06 -3.16 19.92
CA ARG A 143 -0.76 -2.82 20.50
C ARG A 143 -0.75 -1.39 21.06
N ARG A 144 -1.27 -0.43 20.29
CA ARG A 144 -1.33 1.00 20.64
C ARG A 144 -2.56 1.39 21.45
N ARG A 145 -3.38 0.46 21.91
CA ARG A 145 -4.64 0.74 22.57
C ARG A 145 -4.51 1.69 23.76
N HIS A 146 -3.43 1.59 24.54
CA HIS A 146 -3.20 2.44 25.72
C HIS A 146 -2.84 3.88 25.34
N GLU A 147 -2.22 4.08 24.19
CA GLU A 147 -1.93 5.39 23.61
C GLU A 147 -3.19 5.99 22.95
N LEU A 148 -3.87 5.20 22.15
CA LEU A 148 -4.98 5.66 21.32
C LEU A 148 -6.29 5.84 22.10
N ALA A 149 -6.57 5.01 23.11
CA ALA A 149 -7.83 5.05 23.82
C ALA A 149 -8.11 6.41 24.49
N PRO A 150 -7.16 7.06 25.19
CA PRO A 150 -7.42 8.39 25.78
C PRO A 150 -7.59 9.48 24.71
N ILE A 151 -6.90 9.38 23.57
CA ILE A 151 -7.07 10.33 22.46
C ILE A 151 -8.48 10.20 21.90
N LEU A 152 -8.88 9.00 21.52
CA LEU A 152 -10.18 8.74 20.92
C LEU A 152 -11.34 9.05 21.88
N ALA A 153 -11.16 8.79 23.18
CA ALA A 153 -12.17 9.09 24.19
C ALA A 153 -12.51 10.58 24.29
N ARG A 154 -11.53 11.47 24.11
CA ARG A 154 -11.78 12.93 24.05
C ARG A 154 -12.74 13.33 22.93
N HIS A 155 -12.78 12.53 21.86
CA HIS A 155 -13.64 12.76 20.70
C HIS A 155 -14.86 11.80 20.66
N GLY A 156 -15.25 11.23 21.83
CA GLY A 156 -16.43 10.37 21.94
C GLY A 156 -16.30 8.99 21.30
N MET A 157 -15.08 8.58 20.89
CA MET A 157 -14.83 7.30 20.24
C MET A 157 -14.23 6.27 21.21
N ARG A 158 -14.53 4.98 20.96
CA ARG A 158 -14.00 3.86 21.76
C ARG A 158 -13.42 2.78 20.86
N ILE A 159 -12.30 2.20 21.28
CA ILE A 159 -11.74 1.00 20.64
C ILE A 159 -12.49 -0.22 21.13
N ARG A 160 -13.11 -0.95 20.20
CA ARG A 160 -13.81 -2.23 20.46
C ARG A 160 -12.78 -3.36 20.51
N LEU A 161 -12.26 -3.64 21.72
CA LEU A 161 -11.23 -4.68 21.94
C LEU A 161 -11.75 -6.09 21.66
N ASP A 162 -13.04 -6.34 21.85
CA ASP A 162 -13.73 -7.56 21.47
C ASP A 162 -13.55 -7.84 19.96
N LEU A 163 -13.87 -6.87 19.11
CA LEU A 163 -13.72 -6.98 17.66
C LEU A 163 -12.26 -7.16 17.23
N LEU A 164 -11.30 -6.55 17.94
CA LEU A 164 -9.88 -6.71 17.62
C LEU A 164 -9.34 -8.11 17.93
N LYS A 165 -9.94 -8.83 18.89
CA LYS A 165 -9.55 -10.19 19.28
C LYS A 165 -10.23 -11.29 18.45
N GLU A 166 -11.33 -10.99 17.78
CA GLU A 166 -12.00 -11.94 16.91
C GLU A 166 -11.11 -12.40 15.75
N LYS A 167 -11.23 -13.66 15.37
CA LYS A 167 -10.63 -14.16 14.12
C LYS A 167 -11.50 -13.74 12.95
N ARG A 168 -11.30 -12.54 12.45
CA ARG A 168 -12.07 -11.95 11.37
C ARG A 168 -11.18 -11.72 10.16
N SER A 169 -11.64 -12.12 8.98
CA SER A 169 -11.02 -11.82 7.69
C SER A 169 -11.83 -10.75 6.97
N LEU A 170 -11.16 -9.80 6.32
CA LEU A 170 -11.78 -8.80 5.47
C LEU A 170 -12.34 -9.45 4.19
N VAL A 171 -11.59 -10.40 3.64
CA VAL A 171 -11.88 -11.01 2.34
C VAL A 171 -12.98 -12.06 2.43
N HIS A 172 -13.14 -12.74 3.57
CA HIS A 172 -14.15 -13.82 3.72
C HIS A 172 -15.55 -13.31 4.07
N HIS A 173 -15.71 -12.06 4.47
CA HIS A 173 -17.01 -11.53 4.88
C HIS A 173 -17.89 -11.00 3.73
N ASP A 174 -17.25 -10.69 2.56
CA ASP A 174 -17.96 -10.13 1.40
C ASP A 174 -18.22 -11.16 0.28
N ILE A 175 -17.84 -12.44 0.45
CA ILE A 175 -17.72 -13.36 -0.68
C ILE A 175 -18.76 -14.47 -0.72
N ASP A 176 -19.61 -14.64 0.27
CA ASP A 176 -20.67 -15.67 0.21
C ASP A 176 -21.69 -15.46 -0.94
N GLY A 177 -21.63 -14.30 -1.64
CA GLY A 177 -22.42 -14.03 -2.84
C GLY A 177 -21.64 -14.03 -4.18
N HIS A 178 -20.31 -14.03 -4.19
CA HIS A 178 -19.50 -13.87 -5.41
C HIS A 178 -18.32 -14.86 -5.58
N ALA A 179 -18.10 -15.76 -4.62
CA ALA A 179 -17.00 -16.74 -4.68
C ALA A 179 -17.11 -17.67 -5.89
N GLU A 180 -18.30 -18.09 -6.27
CA GLU A 180 -18.52 -18.96 -7.45
C GLU A 180 -18.17 -18.29 -8.78
N LYS A 181 -18.34 -16.95 -8.90
CA LYS A 181 -18.02 -16.23 -10.15
C LYS A 181 -16.54 -15.98 -10.34
N GLU A 182 -15.78 -15.84 -9.27
CA GLU A 182 -14.34 -15.57 -9.39
C GLU A 182 -13.49 -16.82 -9.60
N ASP A 183 -13.85 -17.94 -9.01
CA ASP A 183 -13.24 -19.23 -9.34
C ASP A 183 -13.45 -19.55 -10.82
N THR A 184 -14.61 -19.19 -11.38
CA THR A 184 -14.89 -19.33 -12.80
C THR A 184 -14.03 -18.41 -13.67
N LEU A 185 -13.79 -17.14 -13.25
CA LEU A 185 -12.94 -16.20 -13.98
C LEU A 185 -11.45 -16.59 -13.92
N LEU A 186 -10.97 -17.07 -12.77
CA LEU A 186 -9.62 -17.60 -12.62
C LEU A 186 -9.44 -18.88 -13.46
N ALA A 187 -10.41 -19.78 -13.47
CA ALA A 187 -10.41 -20.98 -14.30
C ALA A 187 -10.44 -20.64 -15.79
N VAL A 188 -11.21 -19.62 -16.21
CA VAL A 188 -11.22 -19.11 -17.58
C VAL A 188 -9.88 -18.47 -17.94
N GLY A 189 -9.27 -17.69 -17.02
CA GLY A 189 -7.95 -17.11 -17.21
C GLY A 189 -6.85 -18.16 -17.38
N HIS A 190 -6.86 -19.23 -16.57
CA HIS A 190 -5.95 -20.36 -16.72
C HIS A 190 -6.14 -21.09 -18.06
N ARG A 191 -7.38 -21.37 -18.44
CA ARG A 191 -7.70 -22.00 -19.74
C ARG A 191 -7.25 -21.15 -20.92
N LEU A 192 -7.39 -19.83 -20.84
CA LEU A 192 -6.90 -18.91 -21.88
C LEU A 192 -5.38 -18.94 -21.95
N GLY A 193 -4.70 -18.92 -20.82
CA GLY A 193 -3.24 -19.05 -20.74
C GLY A 193 -2.73 -20.36 -21.35
N ASP A 194 -3.37 -21.47 -21.03
CA ASP A 194 -3.04 -22.79 -21.58
C ASP A 194 -3.27 -22.85 -23.10
N SER A 195 -4.35 -22.24 -23.58
CA SER A 195 -4.68 -22.17 -25.01
C SER A 195 -3.67 -21.32 -25.79
N LEU A 196 -3.26 -20.17 -25.23
CA LEU A 196 -2.22 -19.32 -25.81
C LEU A 196 -0.87 -20.03 -25.84
N GLY A 197 -0.49 -20.72 -24.78
CA GLY A 197 0.74 -21.51 -24.74
C GLY A 197 0.74 -22.69 -25.73
N ALA A 198 -0.41 -23.32 -25.95
CA ALA A 198 -0.57 -24.36 -26.99
C ALA A 198 -0.44 -23.78 -28.40
N LEU A 199 -1.02 -22.60 -28.65
CA LEU A 199 -0.92 -21.90 -29.93
C LEU A 199 0.52 -21.46 -30.22
N GLU A 200 1.24 -20.94 -29.23
CA GLU A 200 2.65 -20.59 -29.39
C GLU A 200 3.52 -21.81 -29.74
N ARG A 201 3.32 -22.95 -29.10
CA ARG A 201 4.02 -24.20 -29.41
C ARG A 201 3.72 -24.63 -30.82
N TRP A 202 2.46 -24.60 -31.23
CA TRP A 202 2.06 -24.97 -32.58
C TRP A 202 2.67 -24.04 -33.65
N LEU A 203 2.71 -22.73 -33.42
CA LEU A 203 3.33 -21.77 -34.34
C LEU A 203 4.84 -22.00 -34.47
N LYS A 204 5.54 -22.28 -33.37
CA LYS A 204 6.97 -22.63 -33.38
C LYS A 204 7.25 -23.90 -34.18
N THR A 205 6.43 -24.93 -34.01
CA THR A 205 6.56 -26.18 -34.76
C THR A 205 6.36 -25.97 -36.29
N ARG A 206 5.41 -25.11 -36.67
CA ARG A 206 5.12 -24.79 -38.08
C ARG A 206 6.23 -23.93 -38.71
N GLN A 207 6.86 -23.04 -37.96
CA GLN A 207 8.01 -22.26 -38.44
C GLN A 207 9.25 -23.12 -38.65
N THR A 208 9.49 -24.13 -37.82
CA THR A 208 10.60 -25.08 -37.99
C THR A 208 10.35 -25.97 -39.20
N SER A 209 9.13 -26.44 -39.43
CA SER A 209 8.78 -27.24 -40.63
C SER A 209 8.89 -26.46 -41.94
N ARG A 210 8.66 -25.13 -41.91
CA ARG A 210 8.80 -24.26 -43.09
C ARG A 210 10.25 -23.91 -43.46
N LYS A 211 11.19 -24.05 -42.50
CA LYS A 211 12.62 -23.81 -42.71
C LYS A 211 13.36 -25.07 -43.16
N ALA A 212 12.71 -26.23 -43.07
CA ALA A 212 13.29 -27.54 -43.42
C ALA A 212 12.76 -28.07 -44.80
N ALA A 213 11.89 -27.33 -45.45
CA ALA A 213 11.42 -27.56 -46.83
C ALA A 213 11.95 -26.45 -47.75
#